data_de608e9690ff0d992b8e8be56e397920
#
_entry.id   de608e9690ff0d992b8e8be56e397920
#
_cell.length_a   1.000
_cell.length_b   1.000
_cell.length_c   1.000
_cell.angle_alpha   90.00
_cell.angle_beta   90.00
_cell.angle_gamma   90.00
#
_symmetry.space_group_name_H-M   'P 1'
#
loop_
_entity.id
_entity.type
_entity.pdbx_description
1 polymer ?
#
loop_
_entity_poly.entity_id
_entity_poly.type
_entity_poly.pdbx_seq_one_letter_code
_entity_poly.pdbx_strand_id
1 'polypeptide(L)'
;MVRLSAVLMALLVWLTAMAAGDTMTGTPNDRVRSLRIVNPLDPYGPAVLRLGSGDVLAINFDVLSEDRDYLRYRLVHCRADWSPSTLVDSEFLDGFNEGEITDYRFSEATLVHYVNYNLTIPNADVAPLLSGNYLLQIYPESDPDDVWAQCRFMVCEEKVGISGNVMSRTDVDYNAGHQQLELRIDTRESGVADPFNDLFVVVQQNGRLDNEVALRQPLRMSGTTLIYEHQPQLLFEAGNEYRRMETVSTQFPPMGVESVEFINPYYYHILATDEPRAGSQYLYDETQKGRFVIHEYNSSDPDVQADYTVVVFSLDMPYDPGIMVFLDGDFTMRRFDENS
;
A
#
# COMPACT_ATOMS: atom_id res chain seq x y z
N MET A 1 26.29 -18.93 43.04
CA MET A 1 25.05 -18.13 43.01
C MET A 1 25.03 -17.01 41.92
N VAL A 2 26.03 -16.91 41.06
CA VAL A 2 26.09 -15.86 40.02
C VAL A 2 25.55 -16.32 38.65
N ARG A 3 25.37 -17.62 38.42
CA ARG A 3 24.90 -18.16 37.13
C ARG A 3 23.38 -18.19 36.95
N LEU A 4 22.61 -18.11 38.04
CA LEU A 4 21.13 -18.11 37.96
C LEU A 4 20.55 -16.75 37.59
N SER A 5 21.23 -15.66 37.96
CA SER A 5 20.80 -14.29 37.63
C SER A 5 20.99 -13.91 36.16
N ALA A 6 22.02 -14.45 35.49
CA ALA A 6 22.28 -14.19 34.09
C ALA A 6 21.28 -14.91 33.15
N VAL A 7 20.82 -16.10 33.55
CA VAL A 7 19.81 -16.87 32.81
C VAL A 7 18.43 -16.22 32.95
N LEU A 8 18.10 -15.70 34.14
CA LEU A 8 16.83 -14.98 34.33
C LEU A 8 16.77 -13.65 33.58
N MET A 9 17.90 -12.94 33.46
CA MET A 9 17.97 -11.70 32.71
C MET A 9 17.91 -11.95 31.19
N ALA A 10 18.50 -13.03 30.71
CA ALA A 10 18.40 -13.43 29.32
C ALA A 10 16.96 -13.88 28.94
N LEU A 11 16.25 -14.55 29.85
CA LEU A 11 14.85 -14.94 29.65
C LEU A 11 13.89 -13.72 29.68
N LEU A 12 14.18 -12.70 30.51
CA LEU A 12 13.40 -11.44 30.52
C LEU A 12 13.61 -10.59 29.26
N VAL A 13 14.79 -10.61 28.69
CA VAL A 13 15.07 -9.91 27.41
C VAL A 13 14.40 -10.63 26.22
N TRP A 14 14.22 -11.93 26.28
CA TRP A 14 13.49 -12.70 25.26
C TRP A 14 11.97 -12.56 25.36
N LEU A 15 11.42 -12.19 26.52
CA LEU A 15 9.97 -11.98 26.68
C LEU A 15 9.51 -10.59 26.21
N THR A 16 10.41 -9.64 25.94
CA THR A 16 10.06 -8.30 25.42
C THR A 16 10.20 -8.16 23.90
N ALA A 17 10.69 -9.17 23.21
CA ALA A 17 10.56 -9.31 21.77
C ALA A 17 9.23 -10.02 21.42
N MET A 18 8.14 -9.59 22.03
CA MET A 18 6.81 -9.85 21.47
C MET A 18 6.74 -9.06 20.15
N ALA A 19 6.67 -9.81 19.08
CA ALA A 19 6.59 -9.39 17.71
C ALA A 19 5.78 -8.08 17.60
N ALA A 20 6.43 -7.01 17.17
CA ALA A 20 5.70 -5.97 16.44
C ALA A 20 5.04 -6.73 15.30
N GLY A 21 3.74 -6.99 15.39
CA GLY A 21 2.99 -7.68 14.36
C GLY A 21 3.25 -6.99 13.04
N ASP A 22 3.26 -7.73 11.96
CA ASP A 22 3.38 -7.15 10.63
C ASP A 22 2.33 -6.04 10.47
N THR A 23 2.78 -4.80 10.33
CA THR A 23 1.91 -3.64 10.12
C THR A 23 1.79 -3.25 8.65
N MET A 24 2.30 -4.06 7.73
CA MET A 24 2.20 -3.82 6.29
C MET A 24 0.78 -4.06 5.78
N THR A 25 0.40 -3.35 4.74
CA THR A 25 -0.83 -3.68 4.00
C THR A 25 -0.76 -5.12 3.50
N GLY A 26 -1.82 -5.88 3.68
CA GLY A 26 -1.87 -7.27 3.25
C GLY A 26 -3.14 -8.02 3.64
N THR A 27 -3.24 -9.22 3.10
CA THR A 27 -4.35 -10.14 3.34
C THR A 27 -3.81 -11.46 3.90
N PRO A 28 -3.55 -11.54 5.22
CA PRO A 28 -3.05 -12.77 5.84
C PRO A 28 -3.94 -13.99 5.61
N ASN A 29 -5.24 -13.79 5.44
CA ASN A 29 -6.18 -14.86 5.13
C ASN A 29 -6.22 -15.11 3.62
N ASP A 30 -5.96 -16.36 3.22
CA ASP A 30 -5.91 -16.79 1.82
C ASP A 30 -7.24 -16.64 1.06
N ARG A 31 -8.37 -16.48 1.74
CA ARG A 31 -9.67 -16.23 1.09
C ARG A 31 -9.87 -14.76 0.74
N VAL A 32 -9.14 -13.84 1.36
CA VAL A 32 -9.29 -12.41 1.09
C VAL A 32 -8.53 -12.04 -0.17
N ARG A 33 -9.22 -11.35 -1.08
CA ARG A 33 -8.67 -10.90 -2.37
C ARG A 33 -9.07 -9.45 -2.64
N SER A 34 -8.42 -8.86 -3.62
CA SER A 34 -8.76 -7.57 -4.22
C SER A 34 -8.88 -6.41 -3.23
N LEU A 35 -8.13 -6.48 -2.10
CA LEU A 35 -8.13 -5.42 -1.09
C LEU A 35 -7.68 -4.10 -1.70
N ARG A 36 -8.55 -3.11 -1.66
CA ARG A 36 -8.29 -1.74 -2.12
C ARG A 36 -8.66 -0.74 -1.04
N ILE A 37 -7.85 0.30 -0.88
CA ILE A 37 -8.17 1.47 -0.07
C ILE A 37 -7.88 2.71 -0.90
N VAL A 38 -8.88 3.51 -1.17
CA VAL A 38 -8.78 4.67 -2.06
C VAL A 38 -9.53 5.87 -1.48
N ASN A 39 -9.00 7.05 -1.75
CA ASN A 39 -9.78 8.29 -1.62
C ASN A 39 -10.56 8.50 -2.93
N PRO A 40 -11.91 8.49 -2.92
CA PRO A 40 -12.69 8.65 -4.15
C PRO A 40 -12.46 9.99 -4.88
N LEU A 41 -11.95 11.01 -4.19
CA LEU A 41 -11.60 12.30 -4.78
C LEU A 41 -10.22 12.28 -5.46
N ASP A 42 -9.36 11.34 -5.10
CA ASP A 42 -8.05 11.09 -5.71
C ASP A 42 -7.77 9.58 -5.78
N PRO A 43 -8.43 8.85 -6.71
CA PRO A 43 -8.32 7.39 -6.80
C PRO A 43 -6.93 6.87 -7.14
N TYR A 44 -6.09 7.73 -7.69
CA TYR A 44 -4.71 7.42 -8.07
C TYR A 44 -3.68 7.98 -7.07
N GLY A 45 -4.13 8.72 -6.06
CA GLY A 45 -3.30 9.21 -4.96
C GLY A 45 -3.05 8.13 -3.89
N PRO A 46 -2.23 8.43 -2.90
CA PRO A 46 -2.08 7.59 -1.74
C PRO A 46 -3.37 7.58 -0.89
N ALA A 47 -3.54 6.57 -0.04
CA ALA A 47 -4.65 6.48 0.90
C ALA A 47 -4.48 7.51 2.03
N VAL A 48 -4.85 8.75 1.76
CA VAL A 48 -4.74 9.89 2.68
C VAL A 48 -6.09 10.52 2.91
N LEU A 49 -6.42 10.73 4.18
CA LEU A 49 -7.60 11.44 4.65
C LEU A 49 -7.16 12.79 5.23
N ARG A 50 -7.71 13.89 4.74
CA ARG A 50 -7.47 15.22 5.31
C ARG A 50 -8.41 15.46 6.47
N LEU A 51 -7.86 15.68 7.65
CA LEU A 51 -8.63 15.88 8.87
C LEU A 51 -9.53 17.12 8.73
N GLY A 52 -10.82 16.96 9.00
CA GLY A 52 -11.80 18.05 8.96
C GLY A 52 -12.24 18.50 7.55
N SER A 53 -11.79 17.86 6.48
CA SER A 53 -12.18 18.23 5.10
C SER A 53 -13.50 17.62 4.64
N GLY A 54 -13.99 16.59 5.31
CA GLY A 54 -15.09 15.75 4.83
C GLY A 54 -14.64 14.67 3.83
N ASP A 55 -13.34 14.47 3.64
CA ASP A 55 -12.79 13.36 2.86
C ASP A 55 -13.21 12.02 3.48
N VAL A 56 -13.32 11.02 2.64
CA VAL A 56 -13.55 9.63 3.03
C VAL A 56 -12.56 8.71 2.34
N LEU A 57 -12.26 7.58 2.94
CA LEU A 57 -11.58 6.46 2.31
C LEU A 57 -12.59 5.35 2.08
N ALA A 58 -12.65 4.85 0.85
CA ALA A 58 -13.41 3.67 0.49
C ALA A 58 -12.49 2.46 0.55
N ILE A 59 -12.89 1.46 1.32
CA ILE A 59 -12.22 0.18 1.45
C ILE A 59 -13.11 -0.87 0.82
N ASN A 60 -12.58 -1.62 -0.13
CA ASN A 60 -13.29 -2.68 -0.82
C ASN A 60 -12.40 -3.93 -0.88
N PHE A 61 -12.99 -5.09 -0.64
CA PHE A 61 -12.29 -6.39 -0.73
C PHE A 61 -13.29 -7.51 -0.92
N ASP A 62 -12.78 -8.64 -1.39
CA ASP A 62 -13.56 -9.85 -1.59
C ASP A 62 -13.12 -10.95 -0.65
N VAL A 63 -14.07 -11.78 -0.21
CA VAL A 63 -13.80 -13.04 0.47
C VAL A 63 -14.29 -14.17 -0.42
N LEU A 64 -13.40 -15.07 -0.85
CA LEU A 64 -13.75 -16.25 -1.63
C LEU A 64 -14.56 -17.20 -0.76
N SER A 65 -15.87 -17.15 -0.90
CA SER A 65 -16.83 -17.92 -0.09
C SER A 65 -18.20 -17.97 -0.79
N GLU A 66 -18.96 -19.03 -0.51
CA GLU A 66 -20.37 -19.16 -0.87
C GLU A 66 -21.27 -18.42 0.13
N ASP A 67 -20.80 -18.26 1.37
CA ASP A 67 -21.55 -17.72 2.48
C ASP A 67 -20.94 -16.42 2.98
N ARG A 68 -21.78 -15.57 3.58
CA ARG A 68 -21.34 -14.37 4.27
C ARG A 68 -20.51 -14.74 5.52
N ASP A 69 -19.35 -14.12 5.66
CA ASP A 69 -18.61 -14.07 6.92
C ASP A 69 -19.01 -12.79 7.70
N TYR A 70 -19.16 -12.92 9.02
CA TYR A 70 -19.43 -11.77 9.90
C TYR A 70 -18.12 -11.12 10.27
N LEU A 71 -17.82 -9.99 9.61
CA LEU A 71 -16.56 -9.29 9.71
C LEU A 71 -16.71 -8.01 10.52
N ARG A 72 -15.70 -7.72 11.32
CA ARG A 72 -15.55 -6.49 12.07
C ARG A 72 -14.25 -5.79 11.70
N TYR A 73 -14.15 -4.52 12.06
CA TYR A 73 -12.94 -3.75 11.85
C TYR A 73 -12.57 -2.96 13.09
N ARG A 74 -11.28 -2.62 13.18
CA ARG A 74 -10.74 -1.67 14.15
C ARG A 74 -9.67 -0.82 13.52
N LEU A 75 -9.43 0.37 14.10
CA LEU A 75 -8.36 1.29 13.72
C LEU A 75 -7.27 1.28 14.79
N VAL A 76 -6.02 1.21 14.36
CA VAL A 76 -4.85 1.33 15.22
C VAL A 76 -4.09 2.57 14.84
N HIS A 77 -3.92 3.52 15.77
CA HIS A 77 -3.07 4.68 15.55
C HIS A 77 -1.60 4.28 15.66
N CYS A 78 -0.79 4.68 14.68
CA CYS A 78 0.61 4.31 14.57
C CYS A 78 1.52 5.54 14.60
N ARG A 79 2.77 5.33 15.00
CA ARG A 79 3.86 6.30 14.92
C ARG A 79 4.38 6.42 13.48
N ALA A 80 5.34 7.32 13.28
CA ALA A 80 5.96 7.55 11.97
C ALA A 80 6.62 6.29 11.38
N ASP A 81 7.06 5.35 12.19
CA ASP A 81 7.64 4.07 11.81
C ASP A 81 6.60 2.93 11.69
N TRP A 82 5.33 3.27 11.70
CA TRP A 82 4.19 2.35 11.68
C TRP A 82 4.06 1.45 12.91
N SER A 83 4.88 1.59 13.93
CA SER A 83 4.64 0.92 15.21
C SER A 83 3.38 1.47 15.88
N PRO A 84 2.55 0.64 16.53
CA PRO A 84 1.39 1.11 17.27
C PRO A 84 1.75 2.20 18.28
N SER A 85 0.96 3.25 18.38
CA SER A 85 1.14 4.28 19.38
C SER A 85 0.66 3.81 20.75
N THR A 86 0.95 4.60 21.77
CA THR A 86 0.47 4.32 23.16
C THR A 86 -0.82 5.06 23.49
N LEU A 87 -1.45 5.70 22.51
CA LEU A 87 -2.71 6.40 22.69
C LEU A 87 -3.85 5.41 22.93
N VAL A 88 -4.80 5.77 23.79
CA VAL A 88 -6.05 5.03 23.94
C VAL A 88 -7.06 5.53 22.90
N ASP A 89 -8.03 4.68 22.52
CA ASP A 89 -8.95 4.93 21.40
C ASP A 89 -9.62 6.32 21.46
N SER A 90 -10.08 6.74 22.65
CA SER A 90 -10.73 8.05 22.84
C SER A 90 -9.81 9.27 22.64
N GLU A 91 -8.50 9.08 22.52
CA GLU A 91 -7.56 10.16 22.24
C GLU A 91 -7.40 10.41 20.73
N PHE A 92 -7.66 9.41 19.90
CA PHE A 92 -7.46 9.52 18.45
C PHE A 92 -8.71 9.21 17.62
N LEU A 93 -9.80 8.71 18.24
CA LEU A 93 -11.07 8.43 17.57
C LEU A 93 -12.25 9.09 18.27
N ASP A 94 -13.21 9.55 17.49
CA ASP A 94 -14.59 9.80 17.92
C ASP A 94 -15.42 8.58 17.57
N GLY A 95 -16.16 8.04 18.57
CA GLY A 95 -17.00 6.85 18.42
C GLY A 95 -16.37 5.56 18.99
N PHE A 96 -16.81 4.43 18.46
CA PHE A 96 -16.39 3.10 18.93
C PHE A 96 -15.44 2.44 17.94
N ASN A 97 -14.32 1.93 18.45
CA ASN A 97 -13.26 1.31 17.65
C ASN A 97 -13.52 -0.18 17.35
N GLU A 98 -14.76 -0.57 17.22
CA GLU A 98 -15.18 -1.93 16.86
C GLU A 98 -16.46 -1.87 16.04
N GLY A 99 -16.31 -1.66 14.72
CA GLY A 99 -17.44 -1.62 13.81
C GLY A 99 -17.73 -2.95 13.14
N GLU A 100 -18.97 -3.23 12.80
CA GLU A 100 -19.37 -4.35 11.94
C GLU A 100 -19.35 -3.90 10.47
N ILE A 101 -18.88 -4.79 9.56
CA ILE A 101 -18.98 -4.56 8.11
C ILE A 101 -20.30 -5.14 7.63
N THR A 102 -21.28 -4.26 7.41
CA THR A 102 -22.64 -4.64 7.03
C THR A 102 -22.95 -4.47 5.56
N ASP A 103 -22.14 -3.70 4.83
CA ASP A 103 -22.28 -3.52 3.39
C ASP A 103 -21.51 -4.62 2.65
N TYR A 104 -22.26 -5.60 2.14
CA TYR A 104 -21.73 -6.72 1.40
C TYR A 104 -22.68 -7.14 0.27
N ARG A 105 -22.13 -7.75 -0.77
CA ARG A 105 -22.87 -8.29 -1.90
C ARG A 105 -22.26 -9.61 -2.36
N PHE A 106 -23.08 -10.55 -2.78
CA PHE A 106 -22.61 -11.80 -3.38
C PHE A 106 -22.22 -11.59 -4.83
N SER A 107 -21.22 -12.34 -5.30
CA SER A 107 -20.87 -12.38 -6.71
C SER A 107 -22.02 -12.93 -7.56
N GLU A 108 -22.14 -12.41 -8.78
CA GLU A 108 -23.22 -12.72 -9.70
C GLU A 108 -22.67 -13.29 -11.01
N ALA A 109 -23.11 -14.51 -11.36
CA ALA A 109 -22.76 -15.19 -12.62
C ALA A 109 -21.24 -15.44 -12.81
N THR A 110 -20.49 -15.58 -11.72
CA THR A 110 -19.05 -15.89 -11.71
C THR A 110 -18.80 -17.39 -11.52
N LEU A 111 -17.68 -17.90 -12.04
CA LEU A 111 -17.23 -19.27 -11.77
C LEU A 111 -16.64 -19.42 -10.37
N VAL A 112 -15.90 -18.39 -9.93
CA VAL A 112 -15.37 -18.32 -8.58
C VAL A 112 -16.32 -17.47 -7.75
N HIS A 113 -16.96 -18.09 -6.76
CA HIS A 113 -17.90 -17.38 -5.91
C HIS A 113 -17.15 -16.60 -4.82
N TYR A 114 -17.61 -15.39 -4.58
CA TYR A 114 -17.07 -14.51 -3.53
C TYR A 114 -18.17 -13.61 -2.96
N VAL A 115 -17.88 -13.07 -1.80
CA VAL A 115 -18.66 -12.00 -1.17
C VAL A 115 -17.82 -10.74 -1.21
N ASN A 116 -18.32 -9.71 -1.86
CA ASN A 116 -17.69 -8.38 -1.91
C ASN A 116 -18.12 -7.58 -0.69
N TYR A 117 -17.17 -6.98 0.03
CA TYR A 117 -17.40 -6.16 1.23
C TYR A 117 -16.95 -4.72 0.98
N ASN A 118 -17.74 -3.79 1.50
CA ASN A 118 -17.47 -2.36 1.42
C ASN A 118 -17.46 -1.74 2.81
N LEU A 119 -16.50 -0.84 3.03
CA LEU A 119 -16.37 -0.05 4.25
C LEU A 119 -15.91 1.35 3.88
N THR A 120 -16.46 2.36 4.57
CA THR A 120 -16.03 3.76 4.42
C THR A 120 -15.51 4.27 5.76
N ILE A 121 -14.38 4.97 5.76
CA ILE A 121 -13.81 5.64 6.93
C ILE A 121 -13.56 7.12 6.58
N PRO A 122 -14.03 8.09 7.40
CA PRO A 122 -14.89 7.93 8.57
C PRO A 122 -16.30 7.48 8.19
N ASN A 123 -17.03 6.95 9.17
CA ASN A 123 -18.43 6.58 9.05
C ASN A 123 -19.24 7.06 10.29
N ALA A 124 -20.47 6.58 10.44
CA ALA A 124 -21.33 6.98 11.55
C ALA A 124 -20.84 6.48 12.92
N ASP A 125 -20.06 5.42 12.96
CA ASP A 125 -19.63 4.75 14.19
C ASP A 125 -18.25 5.20 14.65
N VAL A 126 -17.37 5.60 13.71
CA VAL A 126 -15.99 5.98 14.02
C VAL A 126 -15.44 7.03 13.07
N ALA A 127 -14.72 7.99 13.63
CA ALA A 127 -14.00 9.02 12.87
C ALA A 127 -12.63 9.33 13.53
N PRO A 128 -11.54 9.44 12.74
CA PRO A 128 -10.25 9.92 13.27
C PRO A 128 -10.33 11.36 13.80
N LEU A 129 -9.75 11.60 14.99
CA LEU A 129 -9.63 12.93 15.62
C LEU A 129 -8.22 13.51 15.50
N LEU A 130 -7.22 12.68 15.28
CA LEU A 130 -5.82 13.09 15.18
C LEU A 130 -5.24 12.76 13.82
N SER A 131 -4.33 13.59 13.35
CA SER A 131 -3.44 13.25 12.23
C SER A 131 -2.39 12.22 12.66
N GLY A 132 -1.96 11.39 11.72
CA GLY A 132 -0.98 10.32 11.95
C GLY A 132 -1.12 9.18 10.97
N ASN A 133 -0.35 8.14 11.20
CA ASN A 133 -0.46 6.87 10.50
C ASN A 133 -1.51 5.99 11.17
N TYR A 134 -2.31 5.32 10.36
CA TYR A 134 -3.38 4.43 10.82
C TYR A 134 -3.30 3.09 10.12
N LEU A 135 -3.57 2.04 10.88
CA LEU A 135 -3.76 0.69 10.36
C LEU A 135 -5.23 0.30 10.57
N LEU A 136 -5.94 0.04 9.49
CA LEU A 136 -7.25 -0.60 9.54
C LEU A 136 -7.02 -2.11 9.57
N GLN A 137 -7.60 -2.80 10.54
CA GLN A 137 -7.58 -4.26 10.65
C GLN A 137 -9.00 -4.80 10.53
N ILE A 138 -9.17 -5.84 9.71
CA ILE A 138 -10.43 -6.54 9.46
C ILE A 138 -10.28 -7.97 9.98
N TYR A 139 -11.24 -8.43 10.76
CA TYR A 139 -11.20 -9.72 11.46
C TYR A 139 -12.60 -10.32 11.58
N PRO A 140 -12.74 -11.65 11.72
CA PRO A 140 -14.03 -12.28 11.95
C PRO A 140 -14.55 -11.96 13.36
N GLU A 141 -15.87 -11.79 13.51
CA GLU A 141 -16.50 -11.53 14.81
C GLU A 141 -16.18 -12.60 15.86
N SER A 142 -15.93 -13.83 15.43
CA SER A 142 -15.63 -14.96 16.29
C SER A 142 -14.24 -14.93 16.94
N ASP A 143 -13.27 -14.23 16.31
CA ASP A 143 -11.89 -14.17 16.78
C ASP A 143 -11.24 -12.83 16.38
N PRO A 144 -11.18 -11.85 17.30
CA PRO A 144 -10.57 -10.54 17.03
C PRO A 144 -9.05 -10.59 16.79
N ASP A 145 -8.37 -11.67 17.14
CA ASP A 145 -6.93 -11.82 16.95
C ASP A 145 -6.58 -12.42 15.57
N ASP A 146 -7.56 -13.02 14.89
CA ASP A 146 -7.43 -13.57 13.54
C ASP A 146 -7.62 -12.45 12.49
N VAL A 147 -6.59 -11.66 12.21
CA VAL A 147 -6.66 -10.58 11.23
C VAL A 147 -6.65 -11.14 9.81
N TRP A 148 -7.75 -10.95 9.08
CA TRP A 148 -7.91 -11.42 7.71
C TRP A 148 -7.37 -10.46 6.66
N ALA A 149 -7.51 -9.17 6.92
CA ALA A 149 -6.97 -8.13 6.06
C ALA A 149 -6.55 -6.93 6.90
N GLN A 150 -5.52 -6.23 6.43
CA GLN A 150 -5.15 -4.95 7.01
C GLN A 150 -4.63 -3.99 5.95
N CYS A 151 -4.87 -2.71 6.12
CA CYS A 151 -4.36 -1.70 5.24
C CYS A 151 -3.91 -0.44 5.98
N ARG A 152 -2.81 0.12 5.50
CA ARG A 152 -2.25 1.39 5.94
C ARG A 152 -2.98 2.54 5.28
N PHE A 153 -3.26 3.57 6.06
CA PHE A 153 -3.66 4.87 5.53
C PHE A 153 -3.13 5.99 6.43
N MET A 154 -3.20 7.20 5.96
CA MET A 154 -2.72 8.36 6.69
C MET A 154 -3.84 9.36 6.89
N VAL A 155 -3.84 10.00 8.06
CA VAL A 155 -4.69 11.16 8.33
C VAL A 155 -3.79 12.38 8.44
N CYS A 156 -4.00 13.39 7.61
CA CYS A 156 -3.13 14.56 7.56
C CYS A 156 -3.86 15.86 7.90
N GLU A 157 -3.08 16.81 8.37
CA GLU A 157 -3.43 18.21 8.49
C GLU A 157 -2.49 19.02 7.59
N GLU A 158 -3.03 19.85 6.73
CA GLU A 158 -2.23 20.64 5.77
C GLU A 158 -1.56 21.86 6.47
N LYS A 159 -0.60 21.56 7.36
CA LYS A 159 0.12 22.58 8.16
C LYS A 159 1.50 22.94 7.61
N VAL A 160 1.91 22.33 6.51
CA VAL A 160 3.20 22.60 5.87
C VAL A 160 3.00 22.74 4.36
N GLY A 161 3.72 23.70 3.77
CA GLY A 161 3.79 23.81 2.31
C GLY A 161 4.93 22.94 1.78
N ILE A 162 4.66 22.01 0.88
CA ILE A 162 5.69 21.14 0.28
C ILE A 162 5.83 21.49 -1.18
N SER A 163 7.06 21.72 -1.64
CA SER A 163 7.41 21.80 -3.05
C SER A 163 8.61 20.93 -3.34
N GLY A 164 8.57 20.26 -4.49
CA GLY A 164 9.63 19.37 -4.92
C GLY A 164 9.95 19.53 -6.39
N ASN A 165 11.18 19.19 -6.74
CA ASN A 165 11.65 19.16 -8.14
C ASN A 165 12.42 17.85 -8.36
N VAL A 166 11.97 17.05 -9.32
CA VAL A 166 12.66 15.83 -9.74
C VAL A 166 13.47 16.12 -10.98
N MET A 167 14.77 15.77 -10.94
CA MET A 167 15.72 16.05 -12.00
C MET A 167 16.42 14.78 -12.47
N SER A 168 16.70 14.68 -13.74
CA SER A 168 17.58 13.67 -14.35
C SER A 168 19.05 14.11 -14.39
N ARG A 169 19.32 15.40 -14.12
CA ARG A 169 20.67 15.90 -13.88
C ARG A 169 20.94 15.76 -12.38
N THR A 170 21.64 14.73 -12.02
CA THR A 170 21.90 14.36 -10.63
C THR A 170 23.31 14.73 -10.19
N ASP A 171 23.61 14.55 -8.92
CA ASP A 171 24.98 14.76 -8.38
C ASP A 171 25.97 13.65 -8.82
N VAL A 172 25.47 12.54 -9.38
CA VAL A 172 26.29 11.37 -9.77
C VAL A 172 26.31 11.14 -11.28
N ASP A 173 25.26 11.52 -12.01
CA ASP A 173 25.17 11.31 -13.44
C ASP A 173 24.31 12.39 -14.14
N TYR A 174 24.23 12.33 -15.47
CA TYR A 174 23.47 13.24 -16.28
C TYR A 174 22.61 12.46 -17.28
N ASN A 175 21.27 12.47 -17.09
CA ASN A 175 20.30 11.75 -17.91
C ASN A 175 20.67 10.28 -18.14
N ALA A 176 21.17 9.61 -17.08
CA ALA A 176 21.57 8.22 -17.18
C ALA A 176 20.68 7.33 -16.30
N GLY A 177 21.21 6.83 -15.20
CA GLY A 177 20.56 5.80 -14.40
C GLY A 177 19.76 6.31 -13.20
N HIS A 178 19.76 7.62 -12.90
CA HIS A 178 19.19 8.12 -11.67
C HIS A 178 18.26 9.32 -11.84
N GLN A 179 17.40 9.50 -10.84
CA GLN A 179 16.59 10.70 -10.62
C GLN A 179 16.96 11.28 -9.24
N GLN A 180 17.08 12.58 -9.15
CA GLN A 180 17.33 13.27 -7.89
C GLN A 180 16.17 14.17 -7.54
N LEU A 181 15.72 14.08 -6.27
CA LEU A 181 14.67 14.92 -5.72
C LEU A 181 15.28 16.04 -4.88
N GLU A 182 14.83 17.26 -5.11
CA GLU A 182 15.02 18.39 -4.21
C GLU A 182 13.69 18.73 -3.56
N LEU A 183 13.69 18.97 -2.23
CA LEU A 183 12.49 19.33 -1.49
C LEU A 183 12.68 20.64 -0.74
N ARG A 184 11.58 21.40 -0.65
CA ARG A 184 11.43 22.59 0.19
C ARG A 184 10.15 22.47 0.98
N ILE A 185 10.26 22.62 2.31
CA ILE A 185 9.13 22.49 3.23
C ILE A 185 9.00 23.80 3.99
N ASP A 186 7.93 24.53 3.72
CA ASP A 186 7.58 25.74 4.50
C ASP A 186 6.83 25.34 5.77
N THR A 187 7.43 25.64 6.90
CA THR A 187 6.93 25.23 8.22
C THR A 187 6.22 26.36 8.96
N ARG A 188 5.93 27.47 8.29
CA ARG A 188 5.36 28.69 8.93
C ARG A 188 4.09 28.38 9.74
N GLU A 189 3.25 27.49 9.25
CA GLU A 189 1.97 27.14 9.88
C GLU A 189 1.99 25.80 10.61
N SER A 190 3.16 25.15 10.68
CA SER A 190 3.30 23.81 11.28
C SER A 190 3.01 23.78 12.78
N GLY A 191 3.24 24.91 13.49
CA GLY A 191 3.20 24.95 14.95
C GLY A 191 4.36 24.23 15.65
N VAL A 192 5.33 23.69 14.91
CA VAL A 192 6.50 22.98 15.45
C VAL A 192 7.53 24.01 15.92
N ALA A 193 7.98 23.86 17.17
CA ALA A 193 8.89 24.83 17.77
C ALA A 193 10.31 24.79 17.18
N ASP A 194 10.80 23.59 16.87
CA ASP A 194 12.11 23.34 16.24
C ASP A 194 11.96 22.47 14.99
N PRO A 195 11.48 23.04 13.86
CA PRO A 195 11.26 22.26 12.65
C PRO A 195 12.52 21.60 12.09
N PHE A 196 13.70 22.16 12.39
CA PHE A 196 14.96 21.61 11.90
C PHE A 196 15.28 20.23 12.51
N ASN A 197 14.94 20.03 13.78
CA ASN A 197 15.23 18.79 14.50
C ASN A 197 14.01 17.87 14.65
N ASP A 198 12.80 18.44 14.69
CA ASP A 198 11.59 17.70 15.06
C ASP A 198 10.81 17.16 13.85
N LEU A 199 11.09 17.68 12.64
CA LEU A 199 10.43 17.16 11.45
C LEU A 199 11.06 15.85 10.95
N PHE A 200 10.18 14.94 10.56
CA PHE A 200 10.51 13.68 9.94
C PHE A 200 9.87 13.62 8.56
N VAL A 201 10.67 13.48 7.52
CA VAL A 201 10.22 13.50 6.13
C VAL A 201 10.37 12.12 5.53
N VAL A 202 9.29 11.56 5.01
CA VAL A 202 9.29 10.28 4.30
C VAL A 202 9.06 10.54 2.83
N VAL A 203 9.87 9.93 1.99
CA VAL A 203 9.81 10.03 0.53
C VAL A 203 9.69 8.64 -0.07
N GLN A 204 8.71 8.46 -0.93
CA GLN A 204 8.49 7.22 -1.69
C GLN A 204 8.48 7.53 -3.19
N GLN A 205 9.17 6.73 -3.97
CA GLN A 205 9.09 6.79 -5.43
C GLN A 205 7.96 5.88 -5.90
N ASN A 206 6.92 6.46 -6.55
CA ASN A 206 5.75 5.73 -7.07
C ASN A 206 4.96 4.92 -6.04
N GLY A 207 5.03 5.29 -4.75
CA GLY A 207 4.37 4.55 -3.67
C GLY A 207 5.06 3.23 -3.28
N ARG A 208 6.28 3.00 -3.76
CA ARG A 208 7.09 1.82 -3.40
C ARG A 208 7.60 1.95 -1.98
N LEU A 209 7.56 0.84 -1.25
CA LEU A 209 8.02 0.76 0.13
C LEU A 209 9.48 0.27 0.24
N ASP A 210 9.96 -0.46 -0.77
CA ASP A 210 11.31 -1.01 -0.81
C ASP A 210 12.40 0.05 -0.99
N ASN A 211 12.05 1.20 -1.57
CA ASN A 211 12.97 2.34 -1.75
C ASN A 211 12.52 3.58 -0.95
N GLU A 212 11.69 3.39 0.07
CA GLU A 212 11.28 4.46 0.97
C GLU A 212 12.49 5.08 1.69
N VAL A 213 12.55 6.39 1.71
CA VAL A 213 13.61 7.16 2.36
C VAL A 213 13.05 8.00 3.48
N ALA A 214 13.66 7.91 4.65
CA ALA A 214 13.34 8.70 5.82
C ALA A 214 14.45 9.72 6.12
N LEU A 215 14.11 11.01 6.11
CA LEU A 215 15.02 12.12 6.35
C LEU A 215 14.69 12.81 7.66
N ARG A 216 15.68 13.07 8.47
CA ARG A 216 15.50 13.83 9.72
C ARG A 216 16.02 15.25 9.63
N GLN A 217 17.17 15.46 8.99
CA GLN A 217 17.82 16.77 8.96
C GLN A 217 17.85 17.32 7.54
N PRO A 218 17.39 18.56 7.33
CA PRO A 218 17.58 19.28 6.07
C PRO A 218 19.07 19.65 5.89
N LEU A 219 19.43 19.97 4.65
CA LEU A 219 20.74 20.57 4.37
C LEU A 219 20.91 21.89 5.12
N ARG A 220 19.84 22.70 5.12
CA ARG A 220 19.80 24.02 5.77
C ARG A 220 18.37 24.49 5.96
N MET A 221 18.20 25.51 6.78
CA MET A 221 16.94 26.25 6.94
C MET A 221 17.14 27.70 6.49
N SER A 222 16.16 28.23 5.77
CA SER A 222 16.13 29.63 5.33
C SER A 222 14.79 30.27 5.72
N GLY A 223 14.82 31.13 6.75
CA GLY A 223 13.56 31.59 7.34
C GLY A 223 12.78 30.43 7.94
N THR A 224 11.55 30.23 7.45
CA THR A 224 10.68 29.10 7.84
C THR A 224 10.77 27.91 6.90
N THR A 225 11.65 27.94 5.90
CA THR A 225 11.75 26.91 4.87
C THR A 225 12.92 25.98 5.14
N LEU A 226 12.64 24.69 5.30
CA LEU A 226 13.61 23.61 5.30
C LEU A 226 13.96 23.23 3.86
N ILE A 227 15.24 23.01 3.58
CA ILE A 227 15.76 22.78 2.25
C ILE A 227 16.55 21.46 2.25
N TYR A 228 16.09 20.53 1.42
CA TYR A 228 16.70 19.23 1.18
C TYR A 228 17.19 19.20 -0.28
N GLU A 229 18.46 19.54 -0.46
CA GLU A 229 19.17 19.57 -1.75
C GLU A 229 20.45 18.76 -1.60
N HIS A 230 20.94 18.15 -2.67
CA HIS A 230 22.22 17.42 -2.69
C HIS A 230 22.34 16.35 -1.60
N GLN A 231 21.24 15.69 -1.24
CA GLN A 231 21.25 14.61 -0.28
C GLN A 231 21.32 13.26 -1.00
N PRO A 232 22.32 12.41 -0.69
CA PRO A 232 22.46 11.10 -1.34
C PRO A 232 21.22 10.21 -1.17
N GLN A 233 20.47 10.38 -0.09
CA GLN A 233 19.25 9.63 0.17
C GLN A 233 18.10 10.01 -0.79
N LEU A 234 18.14 11.18 -1.41
CA LEU A 234 17.17 11.65 -2.39
C LEU A 234 17.56 11.34 -3.84
N LEU A 235 18.53 10.45 -4.01
CA LEU A 235 18.93 9.89 -5.28
C LEU A 235 18.24 8.53 -5.47
N PHE A 236 17.39 8.42 -6.47
CA PHE A 236 16.62 7.22 -6.76
C PHE A 236 17.05 6.63 -8.11
N GLU A 237 16.97 5.31 -8.23
CA GLU A 237 17.13 4.67 -9.53
C GLU A 237 16.05 5.17 -10.51
N ALA A 238 16.47 5.51 -11.72
CA ALA A 238 15.55 5.82 -12.81
C ALA A 238 15.05 4.50 -13.38
N GLY A 239 13.79 4.18 -13.13
CA GLY A 239 13.14 2.99 -13.66
C GLY A 239 12.50 3.20 -15.02
N ASN A 240 11.98 2.12 -15.60
CA ASN A 240 11.02 2.18 -16.69
C ASN A 240 9.60 2.26 -16.13
N GLU A 241 8.64 2.60 -17.01
CA GLU A 241 7.23 2.59 -16.65
C GLU A 241 6.76 1.15 -16.32
N TYR A 242 5.73 1.05 -15.47
CA TYR A 242 5.09 -0.23 -15.18
C TYR A 242 4.51 -0.84 -16.45
N ARG A 243 4.51 -2.15 -16.53
CA ARG A 243 3.83 -2.85 -17.60
C ARG A 243 2.33 -2.78 -17.40
N ARG A 244 1.59 -2.67 -18.50
CA ARG A 244 0.14 -2.68 -18.49
C ARG A 244 -0.40 -3.97 -19.06
N MET A 245 -1.42 -4.50 -18.43
CA MET A 245 -2.18 -5.65 -18.89
C MET A 245 -3.64 -5.48 -18.51
N GLU A 246 -4.51 -6.18 -19.20
CA GLU A 246 -5.93 -6.23 -18.89
C GLU A 246 -6.39 -7.69 -18.82
N THR A 247 -7.31 -8.00 -17.91
CA THR A 247 -7.95 -9.30 -17.78
C THR A 247 -9.48 -9.15 -17.87
N VAL A 248 -9.92 -8.13 -18.58
CA VAL A 248 -11.32 -7.64 -18.66
C VAL A 248 -12.27 -8.54 -19.42
N SER A 249 -11.81 -9.67 -19.98
CA SER A 249 -12.67 -10.59 -20.72
C SER A 249 -12.11 -12.01 -20.69
N THR A 250 -12.99 -12.99 -20.50
CA THR A 250 -12.69 -14.42 -20.65
C THR A 250 -12.98 -14.96 -22.05
N GLN A 251 -13.48 -14.12 -22.96
CA GLN A 251 -13.91 -14.53 -24.30
C GLN A 251 -12.89 -14.21 -25.41
N PHE A 252 -12.05 -13.21 -25.19
CA PHE A 252 -11.00 -12.78 -26.12
C PHE A 252 -9.78 -12.26 -25.36
N PRO A 253 -8.56 -12.36 -25.94
CA PRO A 253 -7.36 -11.80 -25.32
C PRO A 253 -7.42 -10.28 -25.32
N PRO A 254 -7.45 -9.62 -24.14
CA PRO A 254 -7.34 -8.17 -24.03
C PRO A 254 -5.89 -7.70 -24.11
N MET A 255 -5.63 -6.42 -23.79
CA MET A 255 -4.30 -5.83 -23.90
C MET A 255 -3.27 -6.58 -23.05
N GLY A 256 -2.13 -6.93 -23.65
CA GLY A 256 -1.01 -7.62 -22.99
C GLY A 256 -1.21 -9.14 -22.80
N VAL A 257 -2.37 -9.68 -23.19
CA VAL A 257 -2.68 -11.12 -23.09
C VAL A 257 -2.47 -11.78 -24.46
N GLU A 258 -1.71 -12.88 -24.49
CA GLU A 258 -1.47 -13.68 -25.68
C GLU A 258 -2.64 -14.64 -25.94
N SER A 259 -3.11 -15.32 -24.89
CA SER A 259 -4.27 -16.23 -24.98
C SER A 259 -5.08 -16.27 -23.69
N VAL A 260 -6.35 -16.62 -23.84
CA VAL A 260 -7.24 -16.95 -22.73
C VAL A 260 -7.66 -18.40 -22.87
N GLU A 261 -7.42 -19.20 -21.86
CA GLU A 261 -7.69 -20.63 -21.85
C GLU A 261 -8.58 -21.01 -20.67
N PHE A 262 -9.55 -21.89 -20.89
CA PHE A 262 -10.31 -22.50 -19.82
C PHE A 262 -9.71 -23.85 -19.45
N ILE A 263 -9.06 -23.91 -18.28
CA ILE A 263 -8.53 -25.15 -17.69
C ILE A 263 -9.31 -25.39 -16.41
N ASN A 264 -10.29 -26.27 -16.47
CA ASN A 264 -11.25 -26.52 -15.39
C ASN A 264 -10.57 -26.59 -14.01
N PRO A 265 -11.00 -25.79 -13.01
CA PRO A 265 -12.22 -24.99 -12.99
C PRO A 265 -12.02 -23.49 -13.33
N TYR A 266 -10.83 -23.02 -13.76
CA TYR A 266 -10.52 -21.59 -13.88
C TYR A 266 -10.21 -21.18 -15.32
N TYR A 267 -10.43 -19.89 -15.61
CA TYR A 267 -9.83 -19.22 -16.76
C TYR A 267 -8.38 -18.83 -16.47
N TYR A 268 -7.54 -18.94 -17.50
CA TYR A 268 -6.13 -18.55 -17.48
C TYR A 268 -5.90 -17.48 -18.52
N HIS A 269 -5.42 -16.32 -18.07
CA HIS A 269 -4.88 -15.27 -18.94
C HIS A 269 -3.39 -15.46 -19.05
N ILE A 270 -2.92 -15.92 -20.19
CA ILE A 270 -1.51 -16.12 -20.48
C ILE A 270 -1.00 -14.81 -21.07
N LEU A 271 -0.14 -14.13 -20.35
CA LEU A 271 0.42 -12.85 -20.79
C LEU A 271 1.47 -13.07 -21.87
N ALA A 272 1.62 -12.10 -22.76
CA ALA A 272 2.74 -12.05 -23.68
C ALA A 272 4.06 -12.11 -22.91
N THR A 273 5.01 -12.90 -23.42
CA THR A 273 6.33 -13.05 -22.77
C THR A 273 7.07 -11.73 -22.74
N ASP A 274 7.50 -11.34 -21.55
CA ASP A 274 8.28 -10.13 -21.33
C ASP A 274 9.78 -10.39 -21.48
N GLU A 275 10.51 -9.31 -21.82
CA GLU A 275 11.97 -9.28 -21.85
C GLU A 275 12.51 -8.24 -20.87
N PRO A 276 13.71 -8.42 -20.29
CA PRO A 276 14.38 -7.41 -19.48
C PRO A 276 14.56 -6.10 -20.26
N ARG A 277 14.21 -4.98 -19.64
CA ARG A 277 14.38 -3.64 -20.23
C ARG A 277 15.67 -2.94 -19.77
N ALA A 278 16.50 -3.62 -18.99
CA ALA A 278 17.79 -3.10 -18.56
C ALA A 278 18.67 -2.79 -19.78
N GLY A 279 19.17 -1.57 -19.87
CA GLY A 279 19.95 -1.10 -21.03
C GLY A 279 19.15 -0.73 -22.27
N SER A 280 17.84 -0.85 -22.27
CA SER A 280 16.97 -0.35 -23.32
C SER A 280 16.71 1.15 -23.14
N GLN A 281 16.33 1.81 -24.25
CA GLN A 281 15.92 3.20 -24.20
C GLN A 281 14.62 3.32 -23.39
N TYR A 282 14.54 4.31 -22.49
CA TYR A 282 13.33 4.65 -21.78
C TYR A 282 12.21 5.01 -22.76
N LEU A 283 11.05 4.42 -22.57
CA LEU A 283 9.82 4.75 -23.29
C LEU A 283 8.79 5.22 -22.26
N TYR A 284 8.32 6.44 -22.45
CA TYR A 284 7.23 6.97 -21.65
C TYR A 284 5.93 6.21 -21.97
N ASP A 285 5.22 5.85 -20.93
CA ASP A 285 3.84 5.37 -21.02
C ASP A 285 3.02 5.94 -19.84
N GLU A 286 1.75 6.17 -20.06
CA GLU A 286 0.84 6.60 -19.00
C GLU A 286 0.32 5.39 -18.28
N THR A 287 0.92 5.09 -17.13
CA THR A 287 0.61 3.90 -16.33
C THR A 287 -0.10 4.26 -15.04
N GLN A 288 -0.71 3.26 -14.42
CA GLN A 288 -1.31 3.39 -13.08
C GLN A 288 -0.29 3.17 -11.96
N LYS A 289 1.00 3.07 -12.27
CA LYS A 289 2.11 2.88 -11.33
C LYS A 289 1.92 1.66 -10.43
N GLY A 290 1.53 0.53 -11.02
CA GLY A 290 1.31 -0.75 -10.33
C GLY A 290 -0.05 -0.91 -9.67
N ARG A 291 -0.95 0.07 -9.79
CA ARG A 291 -2.33 -0.05 -9.31
C ARG A 291 -3.18 -0.89 -10.25
N PHE A 292 -4.28 -1.42 -9.73
CA PHE A 292 -5.28 -2.12 -10.53
C PHE A 292 -6.67 -1.52 -10.32
N VAL A 293 -7.52 -1.72 -11.32
CA VAL A 293 -8.95 -1.40 -11.28
C VAL A 293 -9.71 -2.65 -11.68
N ILE A 294 -10.77 -2.99 -10.94
CA ILE A 294 -11.65 -4.10 -11.31
C ILE A 294 -12.56 -3.62 -12.44
N HIS A 295 -12.49 -4.32 -13.55
CA HIS A 295 -13.31 -4.06 -14.73
C HIS A 295 -13.63 -5.37 -15.46
N GLU A 296 -14.86 -5.52 -15.89
CA GLU A 296 -15.31 -6.59 -16.78
C GLU A 296 -16.01 -5.94 -17.99
N TYR A 297 -15.63 -6.34 -19.20
CA TYR A 297 -16.05 -5.68 -20.44
C TYR A 297 -17.57 -5.58 -20.62
N ASN A 298 -18.29 -6.62 -20.23
CA ASN A 298 -19.75 -6.69 -20.37
C ASN A 298 -20.52 -6.42 -19.07
N SER A 299 -19.82 -6.02 -18.00
CA SER A 299 -20.44 -5.80 -16.70
C SER A 299 -20.87 -4.36 -16.50
N SER A 300 -22.02 -4.17 -15.88
CA SER A 300 -22.46 -2.90 -15.33
C SER A 300 -22.08 -2.71 -13.87
N ASP A 301 -21.65 -3.77 -13.19
CA ASP A 301 -21.24 -3.79 -11.79
C ASP A 301 -20.05 -4.75 -11.60
N PRO A 302 -18.83 -4.31 -11.97
CA PRO A 302 -17.66 -5.19 -11.95
C PRO A 302 -17.29 -5.71 -10.56
N ASP A 303 -17.64 -5.00 -9.48
CA ASP A 303 -17.31 -5.42 -8.11
C ASP A 303 -17.99 -6.75 -7.71
N VAL A 304 -19.05 -7.17 -8.40
CA VAL A 304 -19.75 -8.45 -8.15
C VAL A 304 -19.86 -9.34 -9.38
N GLN A 305 -19.52 -8.85 -10.57
CA GLN A 305 -19.69 -9.58 -11.82
C GLN A 305 -18.36 -9.93 -12.52
N ALA A 306 -17.22 -9.40 -12.04
CA ALA A 306 -15.91 -9.79 -12.54
C ALA A 306 -15.50 -11.14 -11.94
N ASP A 307 -15.07 -12.07 -12.81
CA ASP A 307 -14.62 -13.39 -12.36
C ASP A 307 -13.13 -13.38 -11.98
N TYR A 308 -12.76 -14.23 -11.05
CA TYR A 308 -11.36 -14.47 -10.72
C TYR A 308 -10.72 -15.39 -11.74
N THR A 309 -9.56 -15.03 -12.20
CA THR A 309 -8.78 -15.79 -13.19
C THR A 309 -7.35 -15.99 -12.73
N VAL A 310 -6.70 -17.01 -13.29
CA VAL A 310 -5.27 -17.22 -13.08
C VAL A 310 -4.49 -16.42 -14.13
N VAL A 311 -3.57 -15.56 -13.71
CA VAL A 311 -2.72 -14.79 -14.61
C VAL A 311 -1.33 -15.41 -14.65
N VAL A 312 -0.88 -15.77 -15.86
CA VAL A 312 0.44 -16.40 -16.09
C VAL A 312 1.40 -15.36 -16.63
N PHE A 313 2.41 -15.03 -15.84
CA PHE A 313 3.51 -14.14 -16.23
C PHE A 313 4.67 -14.96 -16.77
N SER A 314 5.29 -14.50 -17.86
CA SER A 314 6.47 -15.12 -18.45
C SER A 314 7.53 -14.06 -18.71
N LEU A 315 8.77 -14.33 -18.30
CA LEU A 315 9.92 -13.47 -18.51
C LEU A 315 11.03 -14.26 -19.22
N ASP A 316 11.41 -13.83 -20.42
CA ASP A 316 12.54 -14.42 -21.16
C ASP A 316 13.84 -13.72 -20.74
N MET A 317 14.57 -14.34 -19.82
CA MET A 317 15.89 -13.90 -19.38
C MET A 317 16.79 -15.08 -19.06
N PRO A 318 18.13 -14.93 -19.25
CA PRO A 318 19.07 -15.95 -18.79
C PRO A 318 18.94 -16.21 -17.28
N TYR A 319 18.93 -17.46 -16.89
CA TYR A 319 18.91 -17.81 -15.47
C TYR A 319 20.21 -17.34 -14.80
N ASP A 320 20.08 -16.53 -13.77
CA ASP A 320 21.17 -16.09 -12.90
C ASP A 320 20.77 -16.34 -11.43
N PRO A 321 21.46 -17.22 -10.69
CA PRO A 321 21.12 -17.53 -9.30
C PRO A 321 21.34 -16.35 -8.33
N GLY A 322 22.02 -15.29 -8.77
CA GLY A 322 22.20 -14.05 -8.00
C GLY A 322 21.07 -13.03 -8.16
N ILE A 323 20.10 -13.30 -9.04
CA ILE A 323 18.97 -12.41 -9.33
C ILE A 323 17.67 -13.04 -8.82
N MET A 324 16.93 -12.30 -8.03
CA MET A 324 15.54 -12.61 -7.68
C MET A 324 14.59 -11.75 -8.53
N VAL A 325 13.51 -12.35 -9.01
CA VAL A 325 12.48 -11.69 -9.80
C VAL A 325 11.21 -11.65 -8.98
N PHE A 326 10.60 -10.49 -8.89
CA PHE A 326 9.36 -10.27 -8.16
C PHE A 326 8.31 -9.61 -9.05
N LEU A 327 7.05 -9.81 -8.73
CA LEU A 327 5.94 -9.04 -9.30
C LEU A 327 5.64 -7.85 -8.38
N ASP A 328 5.77 -6.63 -8.90
CA ASP A 328 5.47 -5.40 -8.16
C ASP A 328 4.15 -4.78 -8.61
N GLY A 329 3.23 -4.62 -7.68
CA GLY A 329 1.95 -3.98 -7.88
C GLY A 329 1.06 -4.08 -6.66
N ASP A 330 -0.05 -3.35 -6.66
CA ASP A 330 -1.01 -3.39 -5.55
C ASP A 330 -1.66 -4.78 -5.41
N PHE A 331 -1.73 -5.58 -6.48
CA PHE A 331 -2.24 -6.95 -6.44
C PHE A 331 -1.32 -7.93 -5.67
N THR A 332 -0.02 -7.60 -5.52
CA THR A 332 0.92 -8.31 -4.63
C THR A 332 1.09 -7.58 -3.31
N MET A 333 0.26 -6.57 -3.01
CA MET A 333 0.41 -5.68 -1.84
C MET A 333 1.79 -5.03 -1.75
N ARG A 334 2.49 -4.90 -2.89
CA ARG A 334 3.87 -4.38 -3.01
C ARG A 334 4.85 -5.07 -2.06
N ARG A 335 4.67 -6.35 -1.84
CA ARG A 335 5.57 -7.19 -1.05
C ARG A 335 6.53 -7.91 -1.98
N PHE A 336 7.77 -8.04 -1.52
CA PHE A 336 8.83 -8.80 -2.19
C PHE A 336 9.18 -10.00 -1.31
N ASP A 337 8.31 -10.98 -1.30
CA ASP A 337 8.46 -12.23 -0.56
C ASP A 337 8.32 -13.44 -1.50
N GLU A 338 8.37 -14.65 -0.94
CA GLU A 338 8.31 -15.89 -1.72
C GLU A 338 6.96 -16.09 -2.46
N ASN A 339 5.96 -15.25 -2.20
CA ASN A 339 4.63 -15.32 -2.80
C ASN A 339 4.36 -14.21 -3.84
N SER A 340 5.33 -13.33 -4.09
CA SER A 340 5.24 -12.21 -5.02
C SER A 340 6.07 -12.39 -6.29
#